data_90d7a4c0a92bc5e2cd5ddb2b1f04c284
#
_entry.id   90d7a4c0a92bc5e2cd5ddb2b1f04c284
#
_cell.length_a   1.000
_cell.length_b   1.000
_cell.length_c   1.000
_cell.angle_alpha   90.00
_cell.angle_beta   90.00
_cell.angle_gamma   90.00
#
_symmetry.space_group_name_H-M   'P 1'
#
loop_
_entity.id
_entity.type
_entity.pdbx_description
1 polymer ?
#
loop_
_entity_poly.entity_id
_entity_poly.type
_entity_poly.pdbx_seq_one_letter_code
_entity_poly.pdbx_strand_id
1 'polypeptide(L)'
;MLSIRYVLADNAMEEGPLRTLVAQSGDTYLYENAYVLPLGFMMDEDVAEKWDYAGGGDIGTQNQLANLLGSDRLLLTAVESESKAGESSFVAQDSAYYYATYSKTGVDNLQEQVSSGRTRGFTKVSHGYILDLGYCEAGEEVKVTNTANELVQLVVYRLDLMALRTAYEALAAQAVEVTEVSDTRVKGNVDVTQAGRLIFSIADEDGWTLYVDGKKTDSETFGGAFISTYLTEGTHEFELRYKSPGFLTGAVISAAAVMLFAATMAGRRKRKKG
;
A
#
# COMPACT_ATOMS: atom_id res chain seq x y z
N MET A 1 6.94 -1.44 -0.69
CA MET A 1 7.74 -0.69 0.29
C MET A 1 6.97 -0.27 1.55
N LEU A 2 5.64 -0.13 1.56
CA LEU A 2 4.90 0.26 2.77
C LEU A 2 5.13 -0.72 3.93
N SER A 3 4.72 -0.38 5.14
CA SER A 3 5.01 -1.10 6.41
C SER A 3 4.42 -2.51 6.51
N ILE A 4 4.34 -3.25 5.40
CA ILE A 4 3.86 -4.63 5.33
C ILE A 4 5.07 -5.56 5.31
N ARG A 5 5.46 -6.06 6.48
CA ARG A 5 6.59 -6.97 6.60
C ARG A 5 6.23 -8.41 6.23
N TYR A 6 5.08 -8.88 6.69
CA TYR A 6 4.67 -10.27 6.51
C TYR A 6 3.41 -10.37 5.67
N VAL A 7 3.35 -11.39 4.83
CA VAL A 7 2.18 -11.74 4.00
C VAL A 7 1.80 -13.19 4.29
N LEU A 8 0.54 -13.41 4.66
CA LEU A 8 -0.06 -14.75 4.72
C LEU A 8 -0.72 -15.05 3.37
N ALA A 9 -0.46 -16.23 2.83
CA ALA A 9 -1.03 -16.69 1.58
C ALA A 9 -1.56 -18.13 1.72
N ASP A 10 -2.70 -18.42 1.08
CA ASP A 10 -3.32 -19.75 1.04
C ASP A 10 -2.71 -20.66 -0.04
N ASN A 11 -1.81 -20.13 -0.84
CA ASN A 11 -1.06 -20.84 -1.87
C ASN A 11 0.40 -20.39 -1.85
N ALA A 12 1.29 -21.25 -2.32
CA ALA A 12 2.70 -20.90 -2.48
C ALA A 12 2.86 -19.73 -3.46
N MET A 13 3.61 -18.71 -3.04
CA MET A 13 4.03 -17.57 -3.86
C MET A 13 5.48 -17.77 -4.26
N GLU A 14 5.90 -17.09 -5.34
CA GLU A 14 7.31 -17.16 -5.75
C GLU A 14 8.20 -16.51 -4.70
N GLU A 15 9.31 -17.19 -4.40
CA GLU A 15 10.42 -16.64 -3.64
C GLU A 15 11.38 -15.91 -4.57
N GLY A 16 12.09 -14.94 -4.02
CA GLY A 16 13.07 -14.17 -4.77
C GLY A 16 13.55 -12.95 -3.96
N PRO A 17 14.25 -12.02 -4.62
CA PRO A 17 14.84 -10.86 -3.94
C PRO A 17 13.87 -9.96 -3.18
N LEU A 18 12.57 -10.00 -3.48
CA LEU A 18 11.55 -9.18 -2.79
C LEU A 18 10.88 -9.90 -1.63
N ARG A 19 10.95 -11.23 -1.59
CA ARG A 19 10.11 -12.03 -0.68
C ARG A 19 10.74 -13.38 -0.40
N THR A 20 10.74 -13.80 0.86
CA THR A 20 11.23 -15.12 1.33
C THR A 20 10.18 -15.85 2.13
N LEU A 21 10.03 -17.15 1.93
CA LEU A 21 9.20 -17.99 2.79
C LEU A 21 9.87 -18.14 4.15
N VAL A 22 9.19 -17.79 5.23
CA VAL A 22 9.71 -17.89 6.61
C VAL A 22 9.03 -18.98 7.44
N ALA A 23 7.78 -19.35 7.08
CA ALA A 23 7.07 -20.46 7.73
C ALA A 23 5.95 -20.99 6.84
N GLN A 24 5.60 -22.28 7.06
CA GLN A 24 4.46 -22.93 6.42
C GLN A 24 3.74 -23.83 7.44
N SER A 25 2.40 -23.82 7.39
CA SER A 25 1.55 -24.74 8.17
C SER A 25 0.37 -25.18 7.31
N GLY A 26 0.36 -26.46 6.89
CA GLY A 26 -0.60 -26.95 5.91
C GLY A 26 -0.50 -26.17 4.60
N ASP A 27 -1.62 -25.63 4.14
CA ASP A 27 -1.70 -24.82 2.92
C ASP A 27 -1.54 -23.32 3.19
N THR A 28 -1.16 -22.92 4.40
CA THR A 28 -0.91 -21.53 4.76
C THR A 28 0.59 -21.25 4.78
N TYR A 29 1.00 -20.23 4.04
CA TYR A 29 2.38 -19.80 3.87
C TYR A 29 2.59 -18.42 4.47
N LEU A 30 3.70 -18.23 5.20
CA LEU A 30 4.10 -16.93 5.74
C LEU A 30 5.36 -16.45 5.00
N TYR A 31 5.25 -15.32 4.33
CA TYR A 31 6.36 -14.68 3.63
C TYR A 31 6.80 -13.42 4.33
N GLU A 32 8.11 -13.13 4.29
CA GLU A 32 8.68 -11.85 4.70
C GLU A 32 9.11 -11.03 3.47
N ASN A 33 8.68 -9.78 3.42
CA ASN A 33 9.08 -8.83 2.38
C ASN A 33 10.44 -8.20 2.72
N ALA A 34 11.31 -8.03 1.71
CA ALA A 34 12.67 -7.51 1.89
C ALA A 34 12.71 -5.98 2.06
N TYR A 35 11.91 -5.24 1.30
CA TYR A 35 11.91 -3.77 1.29
C TYR A 35 10.71 -3.22 2.04
N VAL A 36 10.84 -3.12 3.36
CA VAL A 36 9.75 -2.69 4.25
C VAL A 36 10.12 -1.37 4.89
N LEU A 37 9.43 -0.30 4.50
CA LEU A 37 9.55 0.97 5.18
C LEU A 37 8.92 0.88 6.60
N PRO A 38 9.45 1.62 7.57
CA PRO A 38 8.81 1.74 8.88
C PRO A 38 7.45 2.43 8.76
N LEU A 39 6.70 2.45 9.86
CA LEU A 39 5.37 3.05 9.92
C LEU A 39 5.38 4.54 9.57
N GLY A 40 6.48 5.24 9.86
CA GLY A 40 6.71 6.61 9.44
C GLY A 40 8.15 6.81 8.99
N PHE A 41 8.36 7.74 8.08
CA PHE A 41 9.66 8.10 7.52
C PHE A 41 9.66 9.55 7.03
N MET A 42 10.83 10.15 7.00
CA MET A 42 11.00 11.48 6.43
C MET A 42 11.21 11.41 4.92
N MET A 43 10.71 12.41 4.23
CA MET A 43 10.97 12.70 2.83
C MET A 43 11.40 14.16 2.70
N ASP A 44 12.43 14.42 1.89
CA ASP A 44 12.83 15.77 1.54
C ASP A 44 11.62 16.54 0.95
N GLU A 45 11.40 17.78 1.38
CA GLU A 45 10.26 18.58 0.93
C GLU A 45 10.31 18.82 -0.59
N ASP A 46 11.50 19.01 -1.14
CA ASP A 46 11.70 19.14 -2.59
C ASP A 46 11.23 17.91 -3.36
N VAL A 47 11.44 16.71 -2.80
CA VAL A 47 10.93 15.44 -3.38
C VAL A 47 9.42 15.38 -3.27
N ALA A 48 8.88 15.69 -2.10
CA ALA A 48 7.45 15.67 -1.84
C ALA A 48 6.66 16.64 -2.73
N GLU A 49 7.18 17.85 -2.95
CA GLU A 49 6.56 18.86 -3.81
C GLU A 49 6.66 18.55 -5.31
N LYS A 50 7.79 17.94 -5.74
CA LYS A 50 8.02 17.65 -7.17
C LYS A 50 7.35 16.36 -7.63
N TRP A 51 6.97 15.48 -6.71
CA TRP A 51 6.34 14.20 -7.07
C TRP A 51 4.90 14.38 -7.53
N ASP A 52 4.68 14.22 -8.83
CA ASP A 52 3.35 14.25 -9.44
C ASP A 52 2.68 12.86 -9.33
N TYR A 53 2.08 12.59 -8.19
CA TYR A 53 1.38 11.31 -7.93
C TYR A 53 0.05 11.18 -8.70
N ALA A 54 -0.47 12.26 -9.28
CA ALA A 54 -1.77 12.26 -9.97
C ALA A 54 -1.65 12.27 -11.50
N GLY A 55 -0.57 12.82 -12.05
CA GLY A 55 -0.45 13.09 -13.50
C GLY A 55 0.38 12.09 -14.30
N GLY A 56 1.27 11.33 -13.65
CA GLY A 56 2.25 10.46 -14.32
C GLY A 56 1.71 9.09 -14.78
N GLY A 57 0.47 8.74 -14.44
CA GLY A 57 -0.04 7.37 -14.57
C GLY A 57 0.73 6.38 -13.68
N ASP A 58 0.23 5.17 -13.53
CA ASP A 58 0.71 4.21 -12.52
C ASP A 58 2.21 3.91 -12.57
N ILE A 59 2.78 3.80 -13.77
CA ILE A 59 4.21 3.49 -13.96
C ILE A 59 5.06 4.77 -13.93
N GLY A 60 4.61 5.83 -14.59
CA GLY A 60 5.33 7.11 -14.65
C GLY A 60 5.53 7.71 -13.25
N THR A 61 4.49 7.69 -12.43
CA THR A 61 4.52 8.15 -11.04
C THR A 61 5.56 7.42 -10.19
N GLN A 62 5.65 6.09 -10.31
CA GLN A 62 6.63 5.29 -9.58
C GLN A 62 8.07 5.53 -10.07
N ASN A 63 8.27 5.64 -11.39
CA ASN A 63 9.57 5.95 -11.98
C ASN A 63 10.03 7.36 -11.57
N GLN A 64 9.13 8.34 -11.56
CA GLN A 64 9.44 9.69 -11.12
C GLN A 64 9.88 9.71 -9.65
N LEU A 65 9.15 9.03 -8.77
CA LEU A 65 9.51 8.97 -7.36
C LEU A 65 10.89 8.33 -7.15
N ALA A 66 11.18 7.21 -7.81
CA ALA A 66 12.49 6.57 -7.71
C ALA A 66 13.62 7.49 -8.19
N ASN A 67 13.40 8.25 -9.25
CA ASN A 67 14.39 9.23 -9.74
C ASN A 67 14.58 10.40 -8.76
N LEU A 68 13.50 10.96 -8.21
CA LEU A 68 13.57 12.01 -7.20
C LEU A 68 14.26 11.55 -5.92
N LEU A 69 14.18 10.25 -5.59
CA LEU A 69 14.88 9.61 -4.49
C LEU A 69 16.32 9.18 -4.82
N GLY A 70 16.86 9.66 -5.95
CA GLY A 70 18.27 9.51 -6.31
C GLY A 70 18.60 8.32 -7.21
N SER A 71 17.62 7.58 -7.74
CA SER A 71 17.90 6.57 -8.74
C SER A 71 18.21 7.19 -10.10
N ASP A 72 19.32 6.80 -10.71
CA ASP A 72 19.68 7.12 -12.09
C ASP A 72 19.05 6.16 -13.11
N ARG A 73 18.28 5.18 -12.63
CA ARG A 73 17.65 4.12 -13.42
C ARG A 73 16.13 4.19 -13.26
N LEU A 74 15.41 3.80 -14.31
CA LEU A 74 13.96 3.61 -14.19
C LEU A 74 13.65 2.42 -13.27
N LEU A 75 12.72 2.62 -12.35
CA LEU A 75 12.23 1.54 -11.47
C LEU A 75 11.53 0.44 -12.28
N LEU A 76 10.73 0.85 -13.26
CA LEU A 76 9.94 -0.02 -14.13
C LEU A 76 10.26 0.33 -15.59
N THR A 77 10.86 -0.61 -16.30
CA THR A 77 11.24 -0.45 -17.71
C THR A 77 10.38 -1.35 -18.59
N ALA A 78 9.73 -0.78 -19.59
CA ALA A 78 8.93 -1.55 -20.55
C ALA A 78 9.79 -2.56 -21.30
N VAL A 79 9.25 -3.76 -21.50
CA VAL A 79 9.85 -4.85 -22.29
C VAL A 79 8.94 -5.19 -23.46
N GLU A 80 9.52 -5.84 -24.47
CA GLU A 80 8.76 -6.28 -25.64
C GLU A 80 7.71 -7.31 -25.24
N SER A 81 6.48 -7.11 -25.72
CA SER A 81 5.35 -8.01 -25.53
C SER A 81 4.47 -8.03 -26.77
N GLU A 82 3.82 -9.14 -27.05
CA GLU A 82 2.90 -9.31 -28.14
C GLU A 82 1.49 -9.50 -27.60
N SER A 83 0.49 -8.92 -28.28
CA SER A 83 -0.92 -9.06 -27.92
C SER A 83 -1.75 -9.37 -29.16
N LYS A 84 -2.59 -10.39 -29.05
CA LYS A 84 -3.60 -10.78 -30.04
C LYS A 84 -4.93 -11.09 -29.33
N ALA A 85 -5.98 -11.32 -30.09
CA ALA A 85 -7.26 -11.68 -29.49
C ALA A 85 -7.11 -12.96 -28.63
N GLY A 86 -7.53 -12.86 -27.38
CA GLY A 86 -7.51 -13.94 -26.40
C GLY A 86 -6.16 -14.20 -25.71
N GLU A 87 -5.05 -13.63 -26.18
CA GLU A 87 -3.72 -13.93 -25.65
C GLU A 87 -2.75 -12.75 -25.77
N SER A 88 -1.98 -12.50 -24.72
CA SER A 88 -0.78 -11.67 -24.75
C SER A 88 0.40 -12.46 -24.20
N SER A 89 1.61 -12.22 -24.72
CA SER A 89 2.80 -12.96 -24.30
C SER A 89 4.06 -12.12 -24.33
N PHE A 90 5.04 -12.53 -23.54
CA PHE A 90 6.41 -12.02 -23.58
C PHE A 90 7.40 -13.10 -23.16
N VAL A 91 8.68 -12.88 -23.46
CA VAL A 91 9.79 -13.72 -22.97
C VAL A 91 10.60 -12.88 -21.99
N ALA A 92 10.82 -13.39 -20.79
CA ALA A 92 11.66 -12.74 -19.79
C ALA A 92 13.11 -12.65 -20.29
N GLN A 93 13.61 -11.45 -20.49
CA GLN A 93 14.98 -11.23 -20.95
C GLN A 93 15.99 -11.43 -19.82
N ASP A 94 15.60 -11.08 -18.59
CA ASP A 94 16.40 -11.20 -17.38
C ASP A 94 15.59 -11.94 -16.30
N SER A 95 16.28 -12.57 -15.35
CA SER A 95 15.68 -13.08 -14.12
C SER A 95 15.27 -11.90 -13.23
N ALA A 96 13.98 -11.55 -13.21
CA ALA A 96 13.47 -10.36 -12.56
C ALA A 96 11.98 -10.49 -12.19
N TYR A 97 11.45 -9.52 -11.44
CA TYR A 97 10.01 -9.34 -11.28
C TYR A 97 9.42 -8.56 -12.45
N TYR A 98 8.28 -9.05 -12.94
CA TYR A 98 7.55 -8.46 -14.04
C TYR A 98 6.16 -8.01 -13.61
N TYR A 99 5.74 -6.89 -14.13
CA TYR A 99 4.42 -6.29 -13.92
C TYR A 99 3.82 -5.93 -15.27
N ALA A 100 2.51 -5.81 -15.35
CA ALA A 100 1.88 -5.34 -16.58
C ALA A 100 0.76 -4.33 -16.30
N THR A 101 0.68 -3.34 -17.15
CA THR A 101 -0.55 -2.56 -17.38
C THR A 101 -1.24 -3.08 -18.63
N TYR A 102 -2.50 -2.72 -18.81
CA TYR A 102 -3.28 -3.21 -19.94
C TYR A 102 -4.27 -2.15 -20.43
N SER A 103 -4.65 -2.28 -21.71
CA SER A 103 -5.70 -1.45 -22.29
C SER A 103 -7.01 -1.63 -21.56
N LYS A 104 -7.81 -0.57 -21.45
CA LYS A 104 -9.16 -0.67 -20.87
C LYS A 104 -9.96 -1.76 -21.60
N THR A 105 -10.53 -2.68 -20.82
CA THR A 105 -11.24 -3.87 -21.35
C THR A 105 -12.52 -4.11 -20.57
N GLY A 106 -13.47 -4.83 -21.20
CA GLY A 106 -14.63 -5.42 -20.53
C GLY A 106 -14.34 -6.80 -19.93
N VAL A 107 -13.16 -7.37 -20.18
CA VAL A 107 -12.75 -8.66 -19.63
C VAL A 107 -12.47 -8.52 -18.14
N ASP A 108 -13.08 -9.38 -17.34
CA ASP A 108 -12.97 -9.34 -15.88
C ASP A 108 -11.96 -10.35 -15.31
N ASN A 109 -11.63 -11.38 -16.10
CA ASN A 109 -10.70 -12.44 -15.69
C ASN A 109 -9.60 -12.66 -16.72
N LEU A 110 -8.36 -12.71 -16.24
CA LEU A 110 -7.20 -13.13 -17.03
C LEU A 110 -6.54 -14.33 -16.35
N GLN A 111 -5.91 -15.19 -17.15
CA GLN A 111 -5.15 -16.34 -16.69
C GLN A 111 -3.71 -16.23 -17.18
N GLU A 112 -2.77 -16.16 -16.24
CA GLU A 112 -1.34 -16.26 -16.51
C GLU A 112 -0.91 -17.72 -16.56
N GLN A 113 0.02 -18.02 -17.46
CA GLN A 113 0.74 -19.29 -17.54
C GLN A 113 2.19 -19.01 -17.91
N VAL A 114 3.13 -19.54 -17.11
CA VAL A 114 4.56 -19.46 -17.34
C VAL A 114 5.08 -20.80 -17.84
N SER A 115 6.08 -20.79 -18.71
CA SER A 115 6.66 -22.02 -19.31
C SER A 115 7.22 -22.99 -18.29
N SER A 116 7.61 -22.54 -17.08
CA SER A 116 7.99 -23.38 -15.93
C SER A 116 6.84 -24.15 -15.29
N GLY A 117 5.58 -23.87 -15.68
CA GLY A 117 4.39 -24.55 -15.18
C GLY A 117 3.58 -23.74 -14.16
N ARG A 118 4.07 -22.59 -13.70
CA ARG A 118 3.29 -21.70 -12.83
C ARG A 118 2.05 -21.19 -13.57
N THR A 119 0.92 -21.14 -12.85
CA THR A 119 -0.32 -20.53 -13.33
C THR A 119 -0.91 -19.61 -12.27
N ARG A 120 -1.52 -18.48 -12.68
CA ARG A 120 -2.17 -17.53 -11.79
C ARG A 120 -3.39 -16.92 -12.46
N GLY A 121 -4.47 -16.73 -11.70
CA GLY A 121 -5.68 -16.03 -12.13
C GLY A 121 -5.69 -14.59 -11.64
N PHE A 122 -6.09 -13.66 -12.49
CA PHE A 122 -6.40 -12.28 -12.15
C PHE A 122 -7.91 -12.05 -12.30
N THR A 123 -8.54 -11.45 -11.30
CA THR A 123 -9.99 -11.19 -11.28
C THR A 123 -10.25 -9.70 -11.16
N LYS A 124 -11.44 -9.23 -11.56
CA LYS A 124 -11.82 -7.80 -11.51
C LYS A 124 -10.87 -6.91 -12.34
N VAL A 125 -10.32 -7.46 -13.40
CA VAL A 125 -9.40 -6.75 -14.30
C VAL A 125 -10.07 -5.52 -14.92
N SER A 126 -11.38 -5.55 -15.14
CA SER A 126 -12.16 -4.40 -15.60
C SER A 126 -12.04 -3.15 -14.71
N HIS A 127 -11.62 -3.29 -13.44
CA HIS A 127 -11.43 -2.16 -12.53
C HIS A 127 -10.13 -1.39 -12.76
N GLY A 128 -9.17 -1.94 -13.48
CA GLY A 128 -7.87 -1.35 -13.76
C GLY A 128 -6.93 -1.42 -12.55
N TYR A 129 -5.88 -2.20 -12.64
CA TYR A 129 -4.78 -2.26 -11.67
C TYR A 129 -3.54 -2.86 -12.33
N ILE A 130 -2.36 -2.67 -11.74
CA ILE A 130 -1.13 -3.27 -12.24
C ILE A 130 -1.16 -4.77 -11.92
N LEU A 131 -1.01 -5.62 -12.96
CA LEU A 131 -0.87 -7.07 -12.78
C LEU A 131 0.52 -7.38 -12.25
N ASP A 132 0.61 -8.12 -11.16
CA ASP A 132 1.86 -8.68 -10.64
C ASP A 132 2.10 -10.04 -11.33
N LEU A 133 2.96 -10.07 -12.33
CA LEU A 133 3.34 -11.29 -13.07
C LEU A 133 4.42 -12.09 -12.30
N GLY A 134 4.89 -11.60 -11.16
CA GLY A 134 5.84 -12.28 -10.29
C GLY A 134 7.26 -12.31 -10.83
N TYR A 135 8.07 -13.17 -10.17
CA TYR A 135 9.45 -13.41 -10.59
C TYR A 135 9.48 -14.42 -11.73
N CYS A 136 10.19 -14.09 -12.79
CA CYS A 136 10.44 -14.98 -13.92
C CYS A 136 11.95 -15.12 -14.14
N GLU A 137 12.40 -16.33 -14.45
CA GLU A 137 13.77 -16.57 -14.85
C GLU A 137 14.00 -16.15 -16.31
N ALA A 138 15.24 -15.77 -16.61
CA ALA A 138 15.60 -15.44 -18.00
C ALA A 138 15.29 -16.58 -18.96
N GLY A 139 14.61 -16.28 -20.06
CA GLY A 139 14.16 -17.23 -21.07
C GLY A 139 12.78 -17.83 -20.83
N GLU A 140 12.14 -17.60 -19.70
CA GLU A 140 10.76 -18.05 -19.49
C GLU A 140 9.78 -17.28 -20.39
N GLU A 141 8.90 -18.03 -21.03
CA GLU A 141 7.75 -17.46 -21.76
C GLU A 141 6.57 -17.34 -20.80
N VAL A 142 5.96 -16.16 -20.77
CA VAL A 142 4.75 -15.85 -19.99
C VAL A 142 3.61 -15.57 -20.96
N LYS A 143 2.48 -16.25 -20.77
CA LYS A 143 1.22 -16.04 -21.51
C LYS A 143 0.15 -15.58 -20.58
N VAL A 144 -0.60 -14.57 -21.01
CA VAL A 144 -1.78 -14.08 -20.30
C VAL A 144 -2.97 -14.20 -21.25
N THR A 145 -3.94 -15.02 -20.88
CA THR A 145 -5.08 -15.37 -21.74
C THR A 145 -6.42 -14.94 -21.14
N ASN A 146 -7.43 -14.80 -21.98
CA ASN A 146 -8.82 -14.61 -21.58
C ASN A 146 -9.77 -15.50 -22.37
N THR A 147 -10.83 -15.98 -21.71
CA THR A 147 -11.82 -16.86 -22.32
C THR A 147 -12.81 -16.12 -23.25
N ALA A 148 -12.87 -14.79 -23.15
CA ALA A 148 -13.72 -13.98 -24.03
C ALA A 148 -13.13 -13.82 -25.44
N ASN A 149 -11.90 -14.25 -25.66
CA ASN A 149 -11.15 -14.08 -26.91
C ASN A 149 -11.07 -12.62 -27.36
N GLU A 150 -11.09 -11.68 -26.40
CA GLU A 150 -10.92 -10.25 -26.66
C GLU A 150 -9.42 -9.88 -26.72
N LEU A 151 -9.11 -8.82 -27.47
CA LEU A 151 -7.78 -8.23 -27.43
C LEU A 151 -7.62 -7.42 -26.15
N VAL A 152 -6.78 -7.91 -25.24
CA VAL A 152 -6.32 -7.18 -24.06
C VAL A 152 -4.84 -6.86 -24.30
N GLN A 153 -4.58 -5.62 -24.70
CA GLN A 153 -3.21 -5.21 -25.01
C GLN A 153 -2.43 -4.99 -23.70
N LEU A 154 -1.42 -5.81 -23.46
CA LEU A 154 -0.52 -5.67 -22.31
C LEU A 154 0.68 -4.80 -22.70
N VAL A 155 1.10 -3.99 -21.71
CA VAL A 155 2.44 -3.40 -21.67
C VAL A 155 3.15 -3.98 -20.46
N VAL A 156 4.18 -4.74 -20.68
CA VAL A 156 4.91 -5.46 -19.64
C VAL A 156 6.12 -4.64 -19.19
N TYR A 157 6.40 -4.64 -17.90
CA TYR A 157 7.49 -3.89 -17.28
C TYR A 157 8.34 -4.82 -16.42
N ARG A 158 9.65 -4.67 -16.54
CA ARG A 158 10.63 -5.30 -15.68
C ARG A 158 10.97 -4.35 -14.53
N LEU A 159 10.98 -4.87 -13.29
CA LEU A 159 11.44 -4.15 -12.10
C LEU A 159 12.98 -4.11 -12.05
N ASP A 160 13.56 -2.94 -11.86
CA ASP A 160 14.97 -2.77 -11.54
C ASP A 160 15.16 -2.77 -10.01
N LEU A 161 15.77 -3.81 -9.48
CA LEU A 161 16.01 -3.95 -8.04
C LEU A 161 17.01 -2.94 -7.47
N MET A 162 17.93 -2.43 -8.30
CA MET A 162 18.88 -1.41 -7.86
C MET A 162 18.16 -0.07 -7.70
N ALA A 163 17.28 0.29 -8.65
CA ALA A 163 16.44 1.48 -8.52
C ALA A 163 15.51 1.39 -7.30
N LEU A 164 14.90 0.22 -7.07
CA LEU A 164 14.08 -0.03 -5.89
C LEU A 164 14.88 0.15 -4.59
N ARG A 165 16.06 -0.44 -4.54
CA ARG A 165 16.95 -0.38 -3.38
C ARG A 165 17.37 1.06 -3.09
N THR A 166 17.80 1.82 -4.10
CA THR A 166 18.18 3.23 -3.94
C THR A 166 17.03 4.05 -3.35
N ALA A 167 15.83 3.93 -3.91
CA ALA A 167 14.65 4.63 -3.41
C ALA A 167 14.28 4.20 -1.98
N TYR A 168 14.37 2.90 -1.68
CA TYR A 168 14.13 2.37 -0.34
C TYR A 168 15.13 2.91 0.69
N GLU A 169 16.43 2.87 0.38
CA GLU A 169 17.51 3.34 1.28
C GLU A 169 17.36 4.84 1.57
N ALA A 170 16.98 5.64 0.57
CA ALA A 170 16.73 7.08 0.75
C ALA A 170 15.59 7.35 1.75
N LEU A 171 14.48 6.63 1.66
CA LEU A 171 13.33 6.78 2.58
C LEU A 171 13.59 6.14 3.95
N ALA A 172 14.34 5.04 4.01
CA ALA A 172 14.65 4.34 5.25
C ALA A 172 15.72 5.06 6.09
N ALA A 173 16.49 5.98 5.50
CA ALA A 173 17.59 6.70 6.18
C ALA A 173 17.10 7.53 7.37
N GLN A 174 15.89 8.07 7.33
CA GLN A 174 15.28 8.85 8.40
C GLN A 174 13.92 8.24 8.80
N ALA A 175 13.98 7.04 9.33
CA ALA A 175 12.85 6.28 9.83
C ALA A 175 12.43 6.75 11.22
N VAL A 176 11.15 6.70 11.53
CA VAL A 176 10.67 6.87 12.90
C VAL A 176 11.01 5.65 13.76
N GLU A 177 11.32 5.87 15.02
CA GLU A 177 11.36 4.83 16.05
C GLU A 177 9.98 4.78 16.74
N VAL A 178 9.22 3.72 16.50
CA VAL A 178 7.91 3.52 17.13
C VAL A 178 8.10 2.95 18.53
N THR A 179 7.61 3.65 19.54
CA THR A 179 7.73 3.26 20.95
C THR A 179 6.46 2.65 21.54
N GLU A 180 5.30 2.99 20.95
CA GLU A 180 4.01 2.46 21.39
C GLU A 180 3.06 2.30 20.19
N VAL A 181 2.39 1.15 20.11
CA VAL A 181 1.31 0.88 19.14
C VAL A 181 0.14 0.24 19.87
N SER A 182 -1.04 0.79 19.65
CA SER A 182 -2.32 0.21 20.08
C SER A 182 -3.39 0.47 19.01
N ASP A 183 -4.60 -0.05 19.20
CA ASP A 183 -5.71 0.09 18.25
C ASP A 183 -6.09 1.55 17.96
N THR A 184 -5.77 2.47 18.85
CA THR A 184 -6.17 3.88 18.77
C THR A 184 -5.02 4.85 18.94
N ARG A 185 -3.77 4.35 19.00
CA ARG A 185 -2.62 5.20 19.30
C ARG A 185 -1.34 4.66 18.72
N VAL A 186 -0.57 5.54 18.11
CA VAL A 186 0.81 5.28 17.70
C VAL A 186 1.68 6.39 18.25
N LYS A 187 2.77 6.05 18.93
CA LYS A 187 3.78 7.00 19.43
C LYS A 187 5.17 6.61 18.99
N GLY A 188 6.03 7.61 18.89
CA GLY A 188 7.43 7.38 18.58
C GLY A 188 8.22 8.67 18.51
N ASN A 189 9.46 8.52 18.11
CA ASN A 189 10.41 9.61 17.93
C ASN A 189 10.95 9.59 16.50
N VAL A 190 11.41 10.74 16.04
CA VAL A 190 12.14 10.88 14.78
C VAL A 190 13.27 11.90 14.96
N ASP A 191 14.46 11.54 14.49
CA ASP A 191 15.59 12.45 14.39
C ASP A 191 15.66 13.02 12.98
N VAL A 192 15.22 14.27 12.83
CA VAL A 192 15.17 14.96 11.54
C VAL A 192 16.52 15.62 11.29
N THR A 193 17.31 15.07 10.37
CA THR A 193 18.63 15.61 10.00
C THR A 193 18.53 16.70 8.92
N GLN A 194 17.43 16.72 8.17
CA GLN A 194 17.09 17.72 7.17
C GLN A 194 15.58 17.96 7.24
N ALA A 195 15.20 19.23 7.33
CA ALA A 195 13.78 19.61 7.37
C ALA A 195 13.03 19.07 6.14
N GLY A 196 11.81 18.57 6.37
CA GLY A 196 11.05 17.94 5.31
C GLY A 196 9.70 17.39 5.80
N ARG A 197 9.14 16.47 5.06
CA ARG A 197 7.83 15.91 5.31
C ARG A 197 7.92 14.56 6.02
N LEU A 198 7.38 14.49 7.23
CA LEU A 198 7.13 13.23 7.91
C LEU A 198 5.87 12.60 7.31
N ILE A 199 5.98 11.39 6.80
CA ILE A 199 4.89 10.62 6.17
C ILE A 199 4.66 9.37 6.99
N PHE A 200 3.40 9.09 7.32
CA PHE A 200 2.99 7.85 7.97
C PHE A 200 2.32 6.92 6.96
N SER A 201 2.68 5.63 6.96
CA SER A 201 2.01 4.57 6.20
C SER A 201 0.62 4.24 6.79
N ILE A 202 -0.12 5.27 7.16
CA ILE A 202 -1.46 5.23 7.74
C ILE A 202 -2.36 6.05 6.83
N ALA A 203 -3.52 5.49 6.46
CA ALA A 203 -4.49 6.22 5.66
C ALA A 203 -4.97 7.48 6.39
N ASP A 204 -5.03 8.59 5.64
CA ASP A 204 -5.56 9.85 6.15
C ASP A 204 -7.09 9.79 6.13
N GLU A 205 -7.64 9.27 7.22
CA GLU A 205 -9.08 9.11 7.44
C GLU A 205 -9.54 9.98 8.59
N ASP A 206 -10.82 10.37 8.55
CA ASP A 206 -11.46 11.06 9.65
C ASP A 206 -11.28 10.30 10.98
N GLY A 207 -10.88 11.00 12.01
CA GLY A 207 -10.70 10.43 13.35
C GLY A 207 -9.26 10.44 13.84
N TRP A 208 -8.28 10.51 12.97
CA TRP A 208 -6.89 10.71 13.38
C TRP A 208 -6.61 12.13 13.83
N THR A 209 -5.79 12.28 14.85
CA THR A 209 -5.26 13.55 15.32
C THR A 209 -3.76 13.37 15.56
N LEU A 210 -2.96 14.21 14.93
CA LEU A 210 -1.50 14.23 15.09
C LEU A 210 -1.10 15.21 16.17
N TYR A 211 -0.17 14.81 17.01
CA TYR A 211 0.55 15.66 17.97
C TYR A 211 2.06 15.55 17.67
N VAL A 212 2.75 16.66 17.68
CA VAL A 212 4.21 16.75 17.61
C VAL A 212 4.68 17.55 18.82
N ASP A 213 5.66 17.00 19.55
CA ASP A 213 6.20 17.59 20.78
C ASP A 213 5.12 17.98 21.80
N GLY A 214 4.10 17.11 21.92
CA GLY A 214 2.94 17.27 22.80
C GLY A 214 1.91 18.30 22.35
N LYS A 215 2.11 18.97 21.21
CA LYS A 215 1.16 19.96 20.66
C LYS A 215 0.36 19.34 19.50
N LYS A 216 -0.96 19.62 19.49
CA LYS A 216 -1.77 19.26 18.33
C LYS A 216 -1.25 19.97 17.09
N THR A 217 -0.97 19.21 16.04
CA THR A 217 -0.40 19.68 14.80
C THR A 217 -1.35 19.34 13.64
N ASP A 218 -1.48 20.25 12.70
CA ASP A 218 -2.26 19.99 11.50
C ASP A 218 -1.53 18.95 10.63
N SER A 219 -2.31 18.01 10.11
CA SER A 219 -1.84 17.01 9.16
C SER A 219 -2.35 17.35 7.76
N GLU A 220 -1.61 16.90 6.76
CA GLU A 220 -1.94 17.01 5.34
C GLU A 220 -1.97 15.63 4.73
N THR A 221 -2.81 15.45 3.70
CA THR A 221 -2.85 14.20 2.94
C THR A 221 -1.70 14.15 1.95
N PHE A 222 -0.76 13.24 2.13
CA PHE A 222 0.33 13.00 1.18
C PHE A 222 -0.04 11.92 0.16
N GLY A 223 0.24 12.18 -1.12
CA GLY A 223 -0.04 11.24 -2.20
C GLY A 223 -1.52 10.85 -2.33
N GLY A 224 -2.42 11.68 -1.83
CA GLY A 224 -3.87 11.42 -1.84
C GLY A 224 -4.32 10.31 -0.88
N ALA A 225 -3.44 9.82 0.00
CA ALA A 225 -3.74 8.65 0.82
C ALA A 225 -3.20 8.68 2.26
N PHE A 226 -2.06 9.28 2.52
CA PHE A 226 -1.33 9.10 3.77
C PHE A 226 -1.29 10.35 4.64
N ILE A 227 -1.30 10.16 5.96
CA ILE A 227 -1.11 11.25 6.92
C ILE A 227 0.33 11.77 6.81
N SER A 228 0.50 13.08 6.72
CA SER A 228 1.80 13.72 6.74
C SER A 228 1.80 15.05 7.47
N THR A 229 2.99 15.53 7.82
CA THR A 229 3.21 16.88 8.34
C THR A 229 4.64 17.33 8.05
N TYR A 230 4.88 18.64 7.98
CA TYR A 230 6.22 19.18 7.85
C TYR A 230 6.92 19.24 9.20
N LEU A 231 8.20 18.82 9.25
CA LEU A 231 9.05 18.94 10.43
C LEU A 231 10.34 19.71 10.12
N THR A 232 10.79 20.49 11.08
CA THR A 232 12.13 21.13 11.06
C THR A 232 13.20 20.15 11.52
N GLU A 233 14.47 20.52 11.35
CA GLU A 233 15.58 19.76 11.91
C GLU A 233 15.48 19.65 13.44
N GLY A 234 15.86 18.51 13.98
CA GLY A 234 15.85 18.19 15.40
C GLY A 234 15.21 16.86 15.74
N THR A 235 15.21 16.52 17.02
CA THR A 235 14.51 15.35 17.54
C THR A 235 13.09 15.74 17.91
N HIS A 236 12.11 15.01 17.36
CA HIS A 236 10.69 15.25 17.61
C HIS A 236 10.03 13.98 18.17
N GLU A 237 9.12 14.16 19.13
CA GLU A 237 8.18 13.13 19.57
C GLU A 237 6.87 13.30 18.78
N PHE A 238 6.36 12.22 18.18
CA PHE A 238 5.05 12.23 17.55
C PHE A 238 4.07 11.31 18.27
N GLU A 239 2.79 11.67 18.19
CA GLU A 239 1.69 10.84 18.66
C GLU A 239 0.49 10.98 17.71
N LEU A 240 0.06 9.87 17.12
CA LEU A 240 -1.20 9.74 16.39
C LEU A 240 -2.25 9.14 17.32
N ARG A 241 -3.39 9.82 17.46
CA ARG A 241 -4.55 9.33 18.23
C ARG A 241 -5.75 9.17 17.32
N TYR A 242 -6.35 8.00 17.37
CA TYR A 242 -7.58 7.72 16.62
C TYR A 242 -8.79 7.79 17.53
N LYS A 243 -9.83 8.46 17.05
CA LYS A 243 -11.14 8.49 17.66
C LYS A 243 -12.21 8.28 16.60
N SER A 244 -12.91 7.16 16.67
CA SER A 244 -13.92 6.81 15.67
C SER A 244 -14.94 7.94 15.48
N PRO A 245 -15.13 8.42 14.25
CA PRO A 245 -16.14 9.43 13.94
C PRO A 245 -17.53 8.95 14.37
N GLY A 246 -18.32 9.86 14.96
CA GLY A 246 -19.68 9.54 15.38
C GLY A 246 -19.81 8.71 16.67
N PHE A 247 -18.71 8.15 17.21
CA PHE A 247 -18.78 7.32 18.44
C PHE A 247 -19.43 8.07 19.61
N LEU A 248 -19.00 9.31 19.87
CA LEU A 248 -19.56 10.11 20.97
C LEU A 248 -21.03 10.45 20.73
N THR A 249 -21.39 10.81 19.53
CA THR A 249 -22.78 11.10 19.13
C THR A 249 -23.66 9.88 19.29
N GLY A 250 -23.20 8.72 18.82
CA GLY A 250 -23.89 7.43 18.98
C GLY A 250 -24.06 7.04 20.45
N ALA A 251 -23.03 7.24 21.26
CA ALA A 251 -23.10 6.97 22.70
C ALA A 251 -24.11 7.85 23.41
N VAL A 252 -24.16 9.16 23.09
CA VAL A 252 -25.14 10.09 23.65
C VAL A 252 -26.57 9.71 23.24
N ILE A 253 -26.81 9.38 21.97
CA ILE A 253 -28.12 8.94 21.48
C ILE A 253 -28.55 7.64 22.20
N SER A 254 -27.64 6.68 22.33
CA SER A 254 -27.90 5.42 23.02
C SER A 254 -28.23 5.62 24.49
N ALA A 255 -27.47 6.47 25.19
CA ALA A 255 -27.73 6.80 26.58
C ALA A 255 -29.10 7.49 26.76
N ALA A 256 -29.46 8.43 25.89
CA ALA A 256 -30.77 9.09 25.89
C ALA A 256 -31.91 8.09 25.64
N ALA A 257 -31.76 7.16 24.72
CA ALA A 257 -32.75 6.12 24.43
C ALA A 257 -32.95 5.19 25.65
N VAL A 258 -31.87 4.78 26.34
CA VAL A 258 -31.94 3.97 27.55
C VAL A 258 -32.66 4.73 28.66
N MET A 259 -32.37 6.02 28.88
CA MET A 259 -33.04 6.84 29.86
C MET A 259 -34.54 7.01 29.59
N LEU A 260 -34.93 7.27 28.34
CA LEU A 260 -36.32 7.33 27.91
C LEU A 260 -37.06 5.99 28.14
N PHE A 261 -36.44 4.89 27.80
CA PHE A 261 -36.99 3.55 28.03
C PHE A 261 -37.20 3.30 29.54
N ALA A 262 -36.21 3.60 30.37
CA ALA A 262 -36.31 3.45 31.81
C ALA A 262 -37.42 4.33 32.41
N ALA A 263 -37.56 5.58 31.96
CA ALA A 263 -38.62 6.49 32.38
C ALA A 263 -40.02 5.98 32.01
N THR A 264 -40.20 5.45 30.80
CA THR A 264 -41.46 4.86 30.36
C THR A 264 -41.85 3.61 31.14
N MET A 265 -40.87 2.77 31.47
CA MET A 265 -41.08 1.56 32.29
C MET A 265 -41.45 1.94 33.75
N ALA A 266 -40.79 2.93 34.33
CA ALA A 266 -41.10 3.45 35.65
C ALA A 266 -42.51 4.05 35.72
N GLY A 267 -42.92 4.83 34.72
CA GLY A 267 -44.25 5.40 34.58
C GLY A 267 -45.36 4.32 34.46
N ARG A 268 -45.12 3.27 33.71
CA ARG A 268 -46.05 2.12 33.60
C ARG A 268 -46.21 1.36 34.93
N ARG A 269 -45.13 1.20 35.73
CA ARG A 269 -45.17 0.56 37.05
C ARG A 269 -46.00 1.38 38.04
N LYS A 270 -45.90 2.72 38.02
CA LYS A 270 -46.70 3.59 38.88
C LYS A 270 -48.20 3.53 38.54
N ARG A 271 -48.57 3.44 37.26
CA ARG A 271 -49.99 3.32 36.82
C ARG A 271 -50.65 1.97 37.17
N LYS A 272 -49.90 0.92 37.42
CA LYS A 272 -50.41 -0.41 37.80
C LYS A 272 -50.60 -0.55 39.33
N LYS A 273 -50.08 0.39 40.14
CA LYS A 273 -50.15 0.35 41.61
C LYS A 273 -51.12 1.39 42.23
N GLY A 274 -51.74 2.20 41.42
CA GLY A 274 -52.86 3.07 41.79
C GLY A 274 -54.14 2.61 41.08
#